data_fd50d61182d01de633bca282e4f331fe
#
_entry.id   fd50d61182d01de633bca282e4f331fe
#
_cell.length_a   1.000
_cell.length_b   1.000
_cell.length_c   1.000
_cell.angle_alpha   90.00
_cell.angle_beta   90.00
_cell.angle_gamma   90.00
#
_symmetry.space_group_name_H-M   'P 1'
#
loop_
_entity.id
_entity.type
_entity.pdbx_description
1 polymer ?
#
loop_
_entity_poly.entity_id
_entity_poly.type
_entity_poly.pdbx_seq_one_letter_code
_entity_poly.pdbx_strand_id
1 'polypeptide(L)'
;QNGILTLIGFIILVSICILVDRLESRKPEMEIRESVEGVNVYNEESKLVDLLQFNYRTNKHYVLTYIIQSFGTKIDVFEYYRKNLGNIGWEFTGEADNIDHSNNRKIGESFNFRKGKYRLGIYFSTRDLHNYEKSNGQDPLRYSVTIYPKT
;
A
#
# COMPACT_ATOMS: atom_id res chain seq x y z
N GLN A 1 -53.84 -3.03 -6.89
CA GLN A 1 -52.93 -1.89 -7.24
C GLN A 1 -51.90 -1.58 -6.13
N ASN A 2 -52.26 -1.69 -4.86
CA ASN A 2 -51.35 -1.33 -3.74
C ASN A 2 -50.15 -2.28 -3.57
N GLY A 3 -50.29 -3.58 -3.91
CA GLY A 3 -49.18 -4.54 -3.78
C GLY A 3 -48.00 -4.30 -4.71
N ILE A 4 -48.25 -3.80 -5.92
CA ILE A 4 -47.19 -3.51 -6.92
C ILE A 4 -46.37 -2.28 -6.48
N LEU A 5 -47.02 -1.24 -5.97
CA LEU A 5 -46.36 -0.04 -5.46
C LEU A 5 -45.50 -0.37 -4.24
N THR A 6 -45.93 -1.24 -3.36
CA THR A 6 -45.15 -1.69 -2.19
C THR A 6 -43.91 -2.48 -2.62
N LEU A 7 -44.04 -3.36 -3.62
CA LEU A 7 -42.92 -4.14 -4.16
C LEU A 7 -41.87 -3.26 -4.82
N ILE A 8 -42.29 -2.28 -5.64
CA ILE A 8 -41.38 -1.31 -6.28
C ILE A 8 -40.66 -0.49 -5.22
N GLY A 9 -41.35 0.00 -4.20
CA GLY A 9 -40.73 0.74 -3.10
C GLY A 9 -39.67 -0.07 -2.35
N PHE A 10 -39.94 -1.36 -2.11
CA PHE A 10 -38.99 -2.27 -1.45
C PHE A 10 -37.74 -2.52 -2.32
N ILE A 11 -37.91 -2.73 -3.63
CA ILE A 11 -36.79 -2.93 -4.56
C ILE A 11 -35.88 -1.68 -4.61
N ILE A 12 -36.46 -0.49 -4.65
CA ILE A 12 -35.72 0.76 -4.64
C ILE A 12 -34.94 0.91 -3.34
N LEU A 13 -35.56 0.64 -2.19
CA LEU A 13 -34.92 0.73 -0.88
C LEU A 13 -33.72 -0.23 -0.75
N VAL A 14 -33.88 -1.48 -1.17
CA VAL A 14 -32.81 -2.49 -1.18
C VAL A 14 -31.68 -2.06 -2.11
N SER A 15 -32.01 -1.52 -3.28
CA SER A 15 -30.99 -1.02 -4.24
C SER A 15 -30.19 0.15 -3.67
N ILE A 16 -30.86 1.07 -2.97
CA ILE A 16 -30.19 2.20 -2.29
C ILE A 16 -29.27 1.68 -1.17
N CYS A 17 -29.74 0.74 -0.34
CA CYS A 17 -28.92 0.17 0.73
C CYS A 17 -27.66 -0.52 0.17
N ILE A 18 -27.79 -1.29 -0.93
CA ILE A 18 -26.64 -1.93 -1.60
C ILE A 18 -25.67 -0.89 -2.17
N LEU A 19 -26.20 0.19 -2.74
CA LEU A 19 -25.37 1.27 -3.30
C LEU A 19 -24.59 2.00 -2.20
N VAL A 20 -25.24 2.33 -1.10
CA VAL A 20 -24.62 2.99 0.07
C VAL A 20 -23.54 2.10 0.66
N ASP A 21 -23.81 0.80 0.87
CA ASP A 21 -22.83 -0.17 1.38
C ASP A 21 -21.59 -0.27 0.46
N ARG A 22 -21.80 -0.28 -0.86
CA ARG A 22 -20.70 -0.27 -1.83
C ARG A 22 -19.87 1.02 -1.79
N LEU A 23 -20.50 2.18 -1.63
CA LEU A 23 -19.81 3.46 -1.53
C LEU A 23 -19.01 3.56 -0.22
N GLU A 24 -19.61 3.15 0.90
CA GLU A 24 -18.92 3.13 2.19
C GLU A 24 -17.74 2.14 2.22
N SER A 25 -17.88 0.98 1.56
CA SER A 25 -16.79 -0.01 1.49
C SER A 25 -15.59 0.46 0.64
N ARG A 26 -15.80 1.36 -0.34
CA ARG A 26 -14.73 1.94 -1.16
C ARG A 26 -14.04 3.16 -0.54
N LYS A 27 -14.68 3.80 0.42
CA LYS A 27 -14.15 5.00 1.06
C LYS A 27 -12.74 4.83 1.64
N PRO A 28 -12.42 3.75 2.36
CA PRO A 28 -11.06 3.54 2.87
C PRO A 28 -10.01 3.38 1.76
N GLU A 29 -10.38 2.75 0.65
CA GLU A 29 -9.50 2.61 -0.51
C GLU A 29 -9.18 3.96 -1.12
N MET A 30 -10.21 4.78 -1.37
CA MET A 30 -10.04 6.11 -1.94
C MET A 30 -9.16 6.99 -1.06
N GLU A 31 -9.40 7.02 0.24
CA GLU A 31 -8.61 7.79 1.20
C GLU A 31 -7.12 7.38 1.20
N ILE A 32 -6.83 6.08 1.11
CA ILE A 32 -5.44 5.59 1.02
C ILE A 32 -4.81 6.02 -0.30
N ARG A 33 -5.49 5.89 -1.44
CA ARG A 33 -4.99 6.31 -2.75
C ARG A 33 -4.71 7.81 -2.79
N GLU A 34 -5.62 8.63 -2.29
CA GLU A 34 -5.46 10.08 -2.17
C GLU A 34 -4.27 10.46 -1.26
N SER A 35 -4.00 9.67 -0.22
CA SER A 35 -2.89 9.94 0.71
C SER A 35 -1.51 9.87 0.07
N VAL A 36 -1.39 9.16 -1.06
CA VAL A 36 -0.15 8.99 -1.84
C VAL A 36 -0.27 9.54 -3.26
N GLU A 37 -1.30 10.32 -3.54
CA GLU A 37 -1.47 10.96 -4.84
C GLU A 37 -0.26 11.85 -5.17
N GLY A 38 0.24 11.71 -6.39
CA GLY A 38 1.45 12.42 -6.85
C GLY A 38 2.77 11.74 -6.49
N VAL A 39 2.77 10.64 -5.73
CA VAL A 39 3.98 9.84 -5.53
C VAL A 39 4.06 8.77 -6.60
N ASN A 40 4.96 8.98 -7.54
CA ASN A 40 5.23 8.01 -8.59
C ASN A 40 6.18 6.90 -8.11
N VAL A 41 6.40 5.89 -8.94
CA VAL A 41 7.51 4.94 -8.78
C VAL A 41 8.85 5.67 -8.82
N TYR A 42 9.91 5.08 -8.25
CA TYR A 42 11.20 5.71 -8.03
C TYR A 42 11.78 6.44 -9.26
N ASN A 43 11.70 5.87 -10.45
CA ASN A 43 12.17 6.49 -11.70
C ASN A 43 11.39 5.97 -12.91
N GLU A 44 11.67 6.51 -14.10
CA GLU A 44 11.01 6.12 -15.36
C GLU A 44 11.22 4.65 -15.74
N GLU A 45 12.35 4.06 -15.31
CA GLU A 45 12.67 2.64 -15.52
C GLU A 45 12.00 1.71 -14.50
N SER A 46 11.40 2.28 -13.45
CA SER A 46 10.70 1.50 -12.43
C SER A 46 9.42 0.90 -13.00
N LYS A 47 9.20 -0.36 -12.69
CA LYS A 47 8.04 -1.11 -13.14
C LYS A 47 7.18 -1.54 -11.96
N LEU A 48 5.89 -1.21 -12.00
CA LEU A 48 4.91 -1.84 -11.12
C LEU A 48 4.72 -3.30 -11.56
N VAL A 49 5.12 -4.24 -10.69
CA VAL A 49 5.03 -5.68 -10.95
C VAL A 49 3.68 -6.23 -10.54
N ASP A 50 3.18 -5.79 -9.39
CA ASP A 50 1.92 -6.26 -8.85
C ASP A 50 1.28 -5.21 -7.93
N LEU A 51 -0.04 -5.29 -7.79
CA LEU A 51 -0.82 -4.46 -6.89
C LEU A 51 -1.72 -5.37 -6.05
N LEU A 52 -1.37 -5.53 -4.79
CA LEU A 52 -2.12 -6.33 -3.83
C LEU A 52 -3.05 -5.43 -3.02
N GLN A 53 -4.33 -5.80 -2.98
CA GLN A 53 -5.35 -5.10 -2.23
C GLN A 53 -5.97 -6.07 -1.23
N PHE A 54 -5.86 -5.75 0.05
CA PHE A 54 -6.47 -6.54 1.11
C PHE A 54 -7.57 -5.74 1.81
N ASN A 55 -8.81 -6.20 1.67
CA ASN A 55 -9.94 -5.66 2.40
C ASN A 55 -10.31 -6.63 3.54
N TYR A 56 -9.90 -6.30 4.76
CA TYR A 56 -10.26 -7.07 5.94
C TYR A 56 -11.70 -6.72 6.35
N ARG A 57 -12.66 -7.47 5.85
CA ARG A 57 -14.10 -7.27 6.12
C ARG A 57 -14.45 -7.17 7.60
N THR A 58 -13.75 -7.88 8.45
CA THR A 58 -14.02 -7.91 9.90
C THR A 58 -13.57 -6.65 10.64
N ASN A 59 -12.55 -5.92 10.16
CA ASN A 59 -11.98 -4.78 10.88
C ASN A 59 -12.00 -3.47 10.07
N LYS A 60 -12.68 -3.42 8.92
CA LYS A 60 -12.72 -2.23 8.02
C LYS A 60 -11.32 -1.67 7.67
N HIS A 61 -10.29 -2.52 7.68
CA HIS A 61 -8.93 -2.12 7.33
C HIS A 61 -8.67 -2.44 5.86
N TYR A 62 -8.32 -1.42 5.12
CA TYR A 62 -7.86 -1.55 3.75
C TYR A 62 -6.35 -1.39 3.72
N VAL A 63 -5.65 -2.35 3.13
CA VAL A 63 -4.19 -2.33 2.94
C VAL A 63 -3.91 -2.32 1.44
N LEU A 64 -3.08 -1.40 1.01
CA LEU A 64 -2.65 -1.26 -0.37
C LEU A 64 -1.14 -1.54 -0.44
N THR A 65 -0.74 -2.52 -1.23
CA THR A 65 0.66 -2.87 -1.44
C THR A 65 1.01 -2.81 -2.91
N TYR A 66 1.99 -2.00 -3.25
CA TYR A 66 2.63 -1.95 -4.56
C TYR A 66 3.91 -2.79 -4.52
N ILE A 67 4.09 -3.69 -5.48
CA ILE A 67 5.33 -4.42 -5.69
C ILE A 67 6.02 -3.81 -6.89
N ILE A 68 7.23 -3.33 -6.70
CA ILE A 68 7.97 -2.51 -7.67
C ILE A 68 9.33 -3.14 -7.94
N GLN A 69 9.77 -3.02 -9.19
CA GLN A 69 11.15 -3.28 -9.60
C GLN A 69 11.75 -2.01 -10.15
N SER A 70 12.96 -1.67 -9.75
CA SER A 70 13.67 -0.48 -10.22
C SER A 70 15.17 -0.72 -10.30
N PHE A 71 15.82 0.01 -11.21
CA PHE A 71 17.28 0.11 -11.24
C PHE A 71 17.70 1.24 -10.32
N GLY A 72 18.57 0.97 -9.39
CA GLY A 72 19.03 1.86 -8.34
C GLY A 72 19.26 1.14 -7.03
N THR A 73 20.05 1.74 -6.16
CA THR A 73 20.32 1.15 -4.84
C THR A 73 19.15 1.32 -3.89
N LYS A 74 19.15 0.55 -2.80
CA LYS A 74 18.20 0.72 -1.69
C LYS A 74 18.18 2.18 -1.19
N ILE A 75 19.34 2.81 -1.13
CA ILE A 75 19.47 4.20 -0.66
C ILE A 75 18.86 5.18 -1.65
N ASP A 76 19.08 4.99 -2.95
CA ASP A 76 18.46 5.85 -3.98
C ASP A 76 16.94 5.80 -3.93
N VAL A 77 16.39 4.59 -3.81
CA VAL A 77 14.94 4.39 -3.62
C VAL A 77 14.44 5.08 -2.35
N PHE A 78 15.14 4.90 -1.23
CA PHE A 78 14.78 5.55 0.03
C PHE A 78 14.77 7.07 -0.07
N GLU A 79 15.84 7.69 -0.59
CA GLU A 79 15.95 9.15 -0.69
C GLU A 79 14.88 9.73 -1.63
N TYR A 80 14.56 9.03 -2.72
CA TYR A 80 13.47 9.41 -3.59
C TYR A 80 12.13 9.47 -2.83
N TYR A 81 11.76 8.40 -2.13
CA TYR A 81 10.50 8.36 -1.39
C TYR A 81 10.51 9.32 -0.20
N ARG A 82 11.61 9.46 0.51
CA ARG A 82 11.75 10.41 1.61
C ARG A 82 11.44 11.84 1.16
N LYS A 83 11.99 12.25 0.02
CA LYS A 83 11.75 13.57 -0.57
C LYS A 83 10.30 13.72 -1.03
N ASN A 84 9.80 12.80 -1.84
CA ASN A 84 8.49 12.94 -2.47
C ASN A 84 7.34 12.76 -1.47
N LEU A 85 7.44 11.81 -0.55
CA LEU A 85 6.48 11.65 0.54
C LEU A 85 6.50 12.86 1.48
N GLY A 86 7.68 13.40 1.80
CA GLY A 86 7.81 14.61 2.61
C GLY A 86 7.09 15.81 2.00
N ASN A 87 7.16 15.98 0.68
CA ASN A 87 6.48 17.06 -0.04
C ASN A 87 4.94 17.01 0.08
N ILE A 88 4.37 15.84 0.32
CA ILE A 88 2.92 15.65 0.51
C ILE A 88 2.52 15.36 1.96
N GLY A 89 3.41 15.66 2.90
CA GLY A 89 3.12 15.66 4.34
C GLY A 89 3.28 14.32 5.05
N TRP A 90 4.02 13.35 4.48
CA TRP A 90 4.45 12.16 5.19
C TRP A 90 5.73 12.44 5.97
N GLU A 91 5.78 11.96 7.20
CA GLU A 91 6.95 12.06 8.08
C GLU A 91 7.68 10.72 8.12
N PHE A 92 8.99 10.73 7.92
CA PHE A 92 9.83 9.56 8.16
C PHE A 92 9.90 9.25 9.65
N THR A 93 9.66 7.99 10.02
CA THR A 93 9.61 7.56 11.43
C THR A 93 10.76 6.65 11.82
N GLY A 94 11.53 6.17 10.87
CA GLY A 94 12.71 5.35 11.12
C GLY A 94 12.81 4.11 10.26
N GLU A 95 13.91 3.41 10.45
CA GLU A 95 14.20 2.11 9.83
C GLU A 95 13.88 0.99 10.81
N ALA A 96 13.53 -0.18 10.30
CA ALA A 96 13.31 -1.37 11.10
C ALA A 96 13.77 -2.62 10.38
N ASP A 97 14.39 -3.53 11.13
CA ASP A 97 14.62 -4.89 10.68
C ASP A 97 13.32 -5.69 10.81
N ASN A 98 12.97 -6.41 9.76
CA ASN A 98 11.84 -7.32 9.77
C ASN A 98 12.35 -8.71 10.15
N ILE A 99 11.82 -9.25 11.24
CA ILE A 99 12.26 -10.50 11.84
C ILE A 99 11.15 -11.53 11.69
N ASP A 100 11.53 -12.73 11.24
CA ASP A 100 10.66 -13.91 11.33
C ASP A 100 10.67 -14.39 12.79
N HIS A 101 9.55 -14.19 13.48
CA HIS A 101 9.42 -14.53 14.91
C HIS A 101 9.46 -16.03 15.18
N SER A 102 9.29 -16.89 14.17
CA SER A 102 9.35 -18.35 14.34
C SER A 102 10.78 -18.86 14.57
N ASN A 103 11.77 -18.19 14.01
CA ASN A 103 13.17 -18.60 14.03
C ASN A 103 14.16 -17.46 14.36
N ASN A 104 13.64 -16.28 14.73
CA ASN A 104 14.39 -15.07 15.05
C ASN A 104 15.37 -14.63 13.94
N ARG A 105 15.04 -14.90 12.68
CA ARG A 105 15.87 -14.59 11.52
C ARG A 105 15.42 -13.30 10.87
N LYS A 106 16.37 -12.42 10.50
CA LYS A 106 16.10 -11.24 9.68
C LYS A 106 15.64 -11.68 8.28
N ILE A 107 14.48 -11.21 7.86
CA ILE A 107 13.86 -11.50 6.56
C ILE A 107 13.83 -10.29 5.64
N GLY A 108 14.14 -9.10 6.16
CA GLY A 108 14.19 -7.88 5.38
C GLY A 108 14.41 -6.64 6.24
N GLU A 109 14.31 -5.50 5.57
CA GLU A 109 14.43 -4.16 6.15
C GLU A 109 13.28 -3.29 5.65
N SER A 110 12.88 -2.30 6.45
CA SER A 110 11.85 -1.35 6.04
C SER A 110 12.19 0.08 6.44
N PHE A 111 11.82 1.02 5.58
CA PHE A 111 11.75 2.44 5.88
C PHE A 111 10.30 2.82 6.13
N ASN A 112 10.03 3.43 7.28
CA ASN A 112 8.69 3.66 7.75
C ASN A 112 8.33 5.14 7.77
N PHE A 113 7.10 5.46 7.36
CA PHE A 113 6.56 6.82 7.30
C PHE A 113 5.18 6.86 7.94
N ARG A 114 4.74 8.05 8.36
CA ARG A 114 3.40 8.29 8.88
C ARG A 114 2.78 9.56 8.28
N LYS A 115 1.45 9.55 8.14
CA LYS A 115 0.64 10.72 7.81
C LYS A 115 -0.74 10.56 8.44
N GLY A 116 -1.04 11.36 9.47
CA GLY A 116 -2.28 11.25 10.22
C GLY A 116 -2.51 9.82 10.75
N LYS A 117 -3.63 9.21 10.32
CA LYS A 117 -4.02 7.84 10.70
C LYS A 117 -3.34 6.75 9.85
N TYR A 118 -2.51 7.09 8.88
CA TYR A 118 -1.88 6.13 7.98
C TYR A 118 -0.42 5.88 8.30
N ARG A 119 0.02 4.66 7.98
CA ARG A 119 1.40 4.21 7.96
C ARG A 119 1.75 3.80 6.54
N LEU A 120 2.99 4.02 6.14
CA LEU A 120 3.57 3.54 4.89
C LEU A 120 4.92 2.91 5.21
N GLY A 121 5.12 1.70 4.72
CA GLY A 121 6.39 0.99 4.80
C GLY A 121 6.94 0.70 3.42
N ILE A 122 8.21 0.98 3.18
CA ILE A 122 8.96 0.53 2.01
C ILE A 122 9.81 -0.64 2.47
N TYR A 123 9.49 -1.83 1.99
CA TYR A 123 10.08 -3.07 2.44
C TYR A 123 10.97 -3.70 1.37
N PHE A 124 12.17 -4.08 1.79
CA PHE A 124 13.16 -4.81 1.01
C PHE A 124 13.40 -6.16 1.65
N SER A 125 13.11 -7.24 0.95
CA SER A 125 13.40 -8.59 1.47
C SER A 125 14.90 -8.87 1.43
N THR A 126 15.41 -9.64 2.39
CA THR A 126 16.81 -10.08 2.40
C THR A 126 17.17 -10.84 1.11
N ARG A 127 16.23 -11.59 0.55
CA ARG A 127 16.44 -12.32 -0.70
C ARG A 127 16.61 -11.39 -1.90
N ASP A 128 15.75 -10.36 -2.01
CA ASP A 128 15.81 -9.44 -3.14
C ASP A 128 17.06 -8.55 -3.07
N LEU A 129 17.45 -8.12 -1.87
CA LEU A 129 18.72 -7.41 -1.64
C LEU A 129 19.92 -8.27 -2.03
N HIS A 130 19.97 -9.54 -1.59
CA HIS A 130 21.05 -10.46 -1.94
C HIS A 130 21.15 -10.71 -3.46
N ASN A 131 20.02 -10.91 -4.14
CA ASN A 131 20.00 -11.10 -5.60
C ASN A 131 20.55 -9.86 -6.32
N TYR A 132 20.11 -8.66 -5.91
CA TYR A 132 20.60 -7.39 -6.45
C TYR A 132 22.12 -7.24 -6.27
N GLU A 133 22.63 -7.49 -5.07
CA GLU A 133 24.07 -7.43 -4.76
C GLU A 133 24.86 -8.47 -5.58
N LYS A 134 24.35 -9.71 -5.69
CA LYS A 134 25.00 -10.78 -6.46
C LYS A 134 25.10 -10.46 -7.94
N SER A 135 24.16 -9.72 -8.50
CA SER A 135 24.18 -9.28 -9.90
C SER A 135 25.02 -8.01 -10.11
N ASN A 136 25.67 -7.46 -9.06
CA ASN A 136 26.34 -6.17 -9.08
C ASN A 136 25.43 -5.03 -9.58
N GLY A 137 24.14 -5.09 -9.24
CA GLY A 137 23.13 -4.09 -9.63
C GLY A 137 22.67 -4.18 -11.09
N GLN A 138 23.01 -5.25 -11.81
CA GLN A 138 22.51 -5.47 -13.18
C GLN A 138 21.07 -5.95 -13.19
N ASP A 139 20.64 -6.69 -12.17
CA ASP A 139 19.24 -7.05 -11.99
C ASP A 139 18.47 -5.93 -11.27
N PRO A 140 17.20 -5.71 -11.59
CA PRO A 140 16.42 -4.70 -10.89
C PRO A 140 16.19 -5.06 -9.43
N LEU A 141 16.33 -4.09 -8.54
CA LEU A 141 15.97 -4.22 -7.14
C LEU A 141 14.45 -4.32 -7.00
N ARG A 142 13.97 -5.38 -6.35
CA ARG A 142 12.56 -5.58 -6.03
C ARG A 142 12.27 -5.14 -4.61
N TYR A 143 11.19 -4.37 -4.44
CA TYR A 143 10.71 -3.91 -3.13
C TYR A 143 9.19 -3.74 -3.14
N SER A 144 8.60 -3.56 -1.97
CA SER A 144 7.19 -3.25 -1.85
C SER A 144 6.95 -1.95 -1.08
N VAL A 145 5.90 -1.22 -1.49
CA VAL A 145 5.38 -0.05 -0.78
C VAL A 145 4.01 -0.41 -0.26
N THR A 146 3.86 -0.50 1.05
CA THR A 146 2.61 -0.88 1.71
C THR A 146 2.06 0.27 2.53
N ILE A 147 0.78 0.59 2.31
CA ILE A 147 0.06 1.63 3.03
C ILE A 147 -1.09 0.98 3.79
N TYR A 148 -1.21 1.30 5.07
CA TYR A 148 -2.22 0.74 5.96
C TYR A 148 -2.64 1.76 7.02
N PRO A 149 -3.88 1.69 7.53
CA PRO A 149 -4.31 2.51 8.65
C PRO A 149 -3.59 2.08 9.93
N LYS A 150 -3.30 3.05 10.81
CA LYS A 150 -2.84 2.76 12.16
C LYS A 150 -3.99 2.10 12.93
N THR A 151 -3.79 0.91 13.39
CA THR A 151 -4.67 0.24 14.37
C THR A 151 -4.57 0.89 15.73
#